data_00f49ef3f005ca6efff97fe4754cf356
#
_entry.id   00f49ef3f005ca6efff97fe4754cf356
#
_cell.length_a   1.000
_cell.length_b   1.000
_cell.length_c   1.000
_cell.angle_alpha   90.00
_cell.angle_beta   90.00
_cell.angle_gamma   90.00
#
_symmetry.space_group_name_H-M   'P 1'
#
loop_
_entity.id
_entity.type
_entity.pdbx_description
1 polymer ?
#
loop_
_entity_poly.entity_id
_entity_poly.type
_entity_poly.pdbx_seq_one_letter_code
_entity_poly.pdbx_strand_id
1 'polypeptide(L)'
;MRIIVCENYQSLSKKAAQIIGSQMILKPNSVLGLATGSTPIGMYKNLIKMYEEGLIDFSKITTFNLDEYYNLPAENNQSYHYFMYDNLFNHININKENVHIPNGMAQDIDNECLHYDKMIDNSSGIDIQVLGIGNNAHIGFNEPTINFNKGTHVVTLDESTRKANARFFSSLEEVPTKAITMGTGSIFKSKKILLLASGKNKAEAIYNTVHGKVTPEVPSSILQFHQDVILILDKEAAYLLSKDDYEVVQEVSKVK
;
A
#
# COMPACT_ATOMS: atom_id res chain seq x y z
N MET A 1 3.10 1.37 17.54
CA MET A 1 2.33 2.01 16.45
C MET A 1 2.31 3.50 16.70
N ARG A 2 2.60 4.32 15.70
CA ARG A 2 2.54 5.79 15.74
C ARG A 2 1.46 6.27 14.80
N ILE A 3 0.61 7.19 15.24
CA ILE A 3 -0.51 7.71 14.43
C ILE A 3 -0.30 9.20 14.22
N ILE A 4 -0.33 9.63 12.97
CA ILE A 4 -0.14 11.02 12.55
C ILE A 4 -1.41 11.46 11.85
N VAL A 5 -2.09 12.48 12.40
CA VAL A 5 -3.29 13.04 11.78
C VAL A 5 -2.95 14.34 11.07
N CYS A 6 -3.27 14.37 9.79
CA CYS A 6 -3.10 15.50 8.89
C CYS A 6 -4.44 16.22 8.68
N GLU A 7 -4.40 17.48 8.25
CA GLU A 7 -5.58 18.32 8.03
C GLU A 7 -6.51 17.70 6.97
N ASN A 8 -5.94 17.20 5.88
CA ASN A 8 -6.66 16.70 4.70
C ASN A 8 -5.79 15.71 3.90
N TYR A 9 -6.35 15.19 2.79
CA TYR A 9 -5.67 14.27 1.87
C TYR A 9 -4.35 14.83 1.30
N GLN A 10 -4.27 16.13 1.00
CA GLN A 10 -3.07 16.74 0.43
C GLN A 10 -1.93 16.76 1.44
N SER A 11 -2.20 17.16 2.68
CA SER A 11 -1.18 17.15 3.75
C SER A 11 -0.79 15.72 4.17
N LEU A 12 -1.73 14.77 4.16
CA LEU A 12 -1.46 13.34 4.32
C LEU A 12 -0.49 12.84 3.24
N SER A 13 -0.81 13.11 1.97
CA SER A 13 -0.01 12.69 0.82
C SER A 13 1.42 13.24 0.86
N LYS A 14 1.56 14.53 1.19
CA LYS A 14 2.84 15.19 1.37
C LYS A 14 3.65 14.56 2.51
N LYS A 15 2.99 14.28 3.65
CA LYS A 15 3.64 13.66 4.81
C LYS A 15 4.13 12.25 4.50
N ALA A 16 3.32 11.46 3.79
CA ALA A 16 3.71 10.13 3.34
C ALA A 16 4.94 10.17 2.41
N ALA A 17 4.94 11.07 1.42
CA ALA A 17 6.08 11.25 0.52
C ALA A 17 7.35 11.68 1.26
N GLN A 18 7.24 12.56 2.27
CA GLN A 18 8.38 12.95 3.10
C GLN A 18 9.00 11.78 3.84
N ILE A 19 8.19 10.86 4.37
CA ILE A 19 8.69 9.67 5.08
C ILE A 19 9.40 8.71 4.11
N ILE A 20 8.79 8.43 2.94
CA ILE A 20 9.42 7.61 1.91
C ILE A 20 10.69 8.26 1.37
N GLY A 21 10.67 9.56 1.06
CA GLY A 21 11.83 10.31 0.59
C GLY A 21 12.97 10.30 1.62
N SER A 22 12.65 10.48 2.91
CA SER A 22 13.65 10.38 3.99
C SER A 22 14.27 8.99 4.07
N GLN A 23 13.48 7.92 3.90
CA GLN A 23 14.00 6.55 3.82
C GLN A 23 14.98 6.40 2.66
N MET A 24 14.64 6.93 1.47
CA MET A 24 15.50 6.86 0.28
C MET A 24 16.80 7.66 0.45
N ILE A 25 16.75 8.83 1.09
CA ILE A 25 17.95 9.65 1.38
C ILE A 25 18.88 8.91 2.34
N LEU A 26 18.34 8.32 3.43
CA LEU A 26 19.12 7.60 4.43
C LEU A 26 19.64 6.25 3.95
N LYS A 27 18.92 5.59 3.04
CA LYS A 27 19.27 4.31 2.43
C LYS A 27 18.96 4.34 0.94
N PRO A 28 19.88 4.82 0.07
CA PRO A 28 19.63 4.97 -1.36
C PRO A 28 19.29 3.69 -2.14
N ASN A 29 19.62 2.52 -1.60
CA ASN A 29 19.27 1.20 -2.14
C ASN A 29 18.12 0.55 -1.34
N SER A 30 17.15 1.33 -0.89
CA SER A 30 15.98 0.83 -0.17
C SER A 30 15.12 -0.07 -1.05
N VAL A 31 14.51 -1.05 -0.41
CA VAL A 31 13.45 -1.89 -0.97
C VAL A 31 12.11 -1.34 -0.50
N LEU A 32 11.28 -0.87 -1.43
CA LEU A 32 10.00 -0.26 -1.14
C LEU A 32 8.85 -1.20 -1.51
N GLY A 33 7.97 -1.47 -0.57
CA GLY A 33 6.68 -2.09 -0.83
C GLY A 33 5.65 -1.02 -1.21
N LEU A 34 4.99 -1.18 -2.35
CA LEU A 34 4.09 -0.18 -2.92
C LEU A 34 2.65 -0.71 -3.03
N ALA A 35 1.70 0.20 -2.94
CA ALA A 35 0.26 -0.09 -3.02
C ALA A 35 -0.36 0.63 -4.21
N THR A 36 -1.42 0.07 -4.78
CA THR A 36 -2.28 0.72 -5.78
C THR A 36 -3.51 1.36 -5.11
N GLY A 37 -4.42 1.88 -5.92
CA GLY A 37 -5.64 2.54 -5.47
C GLY A 37 -5.53 4.05 -5.33
N SER A 38 -6.61 4.72 -4.99
CA SER A 38 -6.68 6.19 -5.00
C SER A 38 -5.89 6.87 -3.88
N THR A 39 -5.73 6.21 -2.73
CA THR A 39 -5.08 6.83 -1.55
C THR A 39 -3.59 7.16 -1.78
N PRO A 40 -2.74 6.27 -2.35
CA PRO A 40 -1.32 6.56 -2.53
C PRO A 40 -1.00 7.51 -3.72
N ILE A 41 -1.94 7.81 -4.62
CA ILE A 41 -1.68 8.65 -5.80
C ILE A 41 -1.07 10.01 -5.41
N GLY A 42 -1.63 10.66 -4.39
CA GLY A 42 -1.09 11.94 -3.93
C GLY A 42 0.33 11.83 -3.38
N MET A 43 0.67 10.73 -2.72
CA MET A 43 2.04 10.43 -2.27
C MET A 43 2.96 10.25 -3.48
N TYR A 44 2.57 9.48 -4.51
CA TYR A 44 3.36 9.30 -5.73
C TYR A 44 3.63 10.62 -6.45
N LYS A 45 2.62 11.48 -6.61
CA LYS A 45 2.78 12.83 -7.18
C LYS A 45 3.80 13.67 -6.41
N ASN A 46 3.80 13.60 -5.08
CA ASN A 46 4.78 14.32 -4.27
C ASN A 46 6.19 13.71 -4.38
N LEU A 47 6.32 12.38 -4.50
CA LEU A 47 7.60 11.70 -4.74
C LEU A 47 8.19 12.07 -6.11
N ILE A 48 7.37 12.10 -7.16
CA ILE A 48 7.77 12.57 -8.50
C ILE A 48 8.31 14.00 -8.41
N LYS A 49 7.58 14.90 -7.74
CA LYS A 49 8.04 16.28 -7.53
C LYS A 49 9.37 16.36 -6.79
N MET A 50 9.56 15.56 -5.73
CA MET A 50 10.83 15.50 -5.00
C MET A 50 11.97 15.00 -5.89
N TYR A 51 11.70 14.06 -6.81
CA TYR A 51 12.66 13.59 -7.81
C TYR A 51 13.00 14.70 -8.82
N GLU A 52 12.01 15.39 -9.38
CA GLU A 52 12.21 16.51 -10.30
C GLU A 52 13.01 17.66 -9.69
N GLU A 53 12.84 17.90 -8.38
CA GLU A 53 13.59 18.88 -7.60
C GLU A 53 15.01 18.38 -7.22
N GLY A 54 15.39 17.15 -7.59
CA GLY A 54 16.70 16.57 -7.29
C GLY A 54 16.91 16.20 -5.82
N LEU A 55 15.81 16.08 -5.03
CA LEU A 55 15.88 15.75 -3.60
C LEU A 55 16.03 14.25 -3.34
N ILE A 56 15.55 13.41 -4.25
CA ILE A 56 15.62 11.94 -4.16
C ILE A 56 15.97 11.33 -5.50
N ASP A 57 16.56 10.13 -5.48
CA ASP A 57 17.00 9.38 -6.66
C ASP A 57 16.50 7.93 -6.57
N PHE A 58 15.84 7.47 -7.63
CA PHE A 58 15.25 6.12 -7.70
C PHE A 58 16.16 5.10 -8.39
N SER A 59 17.32 5.49 -8.92
CA SER A 59 18.16 4.63 -9.76
C SER A 59 18.62 3.34 -9.08
N LYS A 60 18.71 3.33 -7.75
CA LYS A 60 19.12 2.17 -6.93
C LYS A 60 17.97 1.58 -6.09
N ILE A 61 16.76 2.10 -6.23
CA ILE A 61 15.59 1.62 -5.50
C ILE A 61 15.09 0.33 -6.15
N THR A 62 14.67 -0.61 -5.32
CA THR A 62 13.91 -1.80 -5.72
C THR A 62 12.49 -1.68 -5.18
N THR A 63 11.49 -2.08 -5.97
CA THR A 63 10.09 -2.00 -5.55
C THR A 63 9.38 -3.35 -5.66
N PHE A 64 8.48 -3.62 -4.72
CA PHE A 64 7.54 -4.75 -4.74
C PHE A 64 6.13 -4.24 -4.56
N ASN A 65 5.22 -4.54 -5.49
CA ASN A 65 3.81 -4.23 -5.33
C ASN A 65 3.08 -5.30 -4.52
N LEU A 66 2.04 -4.88 -3.78
CA LEU A 66 1.26 -5.78 -2.93
C LEU A 66 0.53 -6.86 -3.71
N ASP A 67 0.05 -6.52 -4.90
CA ASP A 67 -0.94 -7.33 -5.59
C ASP A 67 -1.01 -7.02 -7.10
N GLU A 68 -1.68 -7.91 -7.82
CA GLU A 68 -2.09 -7.75 -9.22
C GLU A 68 -3.32 -8.62 -9.49
N TYR A 69 -4.16 -8.22 -10.43
CA TYR A 69 -5.26 -9.03 -10.92
C TYR A 69 -4.79 -10.28 -11.64
N TYR A 70 -5.44 -11.41 -11.38
CA TYR A 70 -5.18 -12.65 -12.10
C TYR A 70 -5.98 -12.71 -13.40
N ASN A 71 -5.35 -13.20 -14.47
CA ASN A 71 -5.85 -13.23 -15.84
C ASN A 71 -6.15 -11.85 -16.44
N LEU A 72 -5.43 -10.81 -16.01
CA LEU A 72 -5.48 -9.49 -16.63
C LEU A 72 -4.08 -9.15 -17.17
N PRO A 73 -3.92 -8.92 -18.51
CA PRO A 73 -2.63 -8.57 -19.09
C PRO A 73 -2.07 -7.26 -18.51
N ALA A 74 -0.75 -7.19 -18.36
CA ALA A 74 -0.05 -6.02 -17.80
C ALA A 74 -0.33 -4.72 -18.57
N GLU A 75 -0.58 -4.82 -19.88
CA GLU A 75 -0.88 -3.69 -20.77
C GLU A 75 -2.33 -3.19 -20.65
N ASN A 76 -3.21 -3.97 -19.99
CA ASN A 76 -4.57 -3.54 -19.75
C ASN A 76 -4.56 -2.30 -18.83
N ASN A 77 -5.28 -1.26 -19.21
CA ASN A 77 -5.32 0.01 -18.47
C ASN A 77 -5.94 -0.10 -17.05
N GLN A 78 -6.46 -1.27 -16.70
CA GLN A 78 -6.98 -1.57 -15.36
C GLN A 78 -6.05 -2.48 -14.56
N SER A 79 -4.93 -2.98 -15.14
CA SER A 79 -3.92 -3.73 -14.39
C SER A 79 -3.21 -2.82 -13.36
N TYR A 80 -2.73 -3.41 -12.29
CA TYR A 80 -1.90 -2.66 -11.32
C TYR A 80 -0.52 -2.35 -11.89
N HIS A 81 -0.03 -3.18 -12.80
CA HIS A 81 1.14 -2.87 -13.60
C HIS A 81 0.96 -1.52 -14.34
N TYR A 82 -0.10 -1.40 -15.13
CA TYR A 82 -0.40 -0.14 -15.84
C TYR A 82 -0.55 1.03 -14.87
N PHE A 83 -1.31 0.84 -13.79
CA PHE A 83 -1.51 1.85 -12.76
C PHE A 83 -0.18 2.40 -12.21
N MET A 84 0.75 1.51 -11.88
CA MET A 84 2.03 1.92 -11.30
C MET A 84 2.92 2.64 -12.31
N TYR A 85 2.94 2.21 -13.56
CA TYR A 85 3.67 2.90 -14.62
C TYR A 85 3.08 4.28 -14.90
N ASP A 86 1.76 4.41 -14.98
CA ASP A 86 1.06 5.67 -15.22
C ASP A 86 1.23 6.67 -14.06
N ASN A 87 1.20 6.21 -12.80
CA ASN A 87 1.20 7.10 -11.64
C ASN A 87 2.60 7.33 -11.01
N LEU A 88 3.62 6.51 -11.34
CA LEU A 88 4.94 6.63 -10.73
C LEU A 88 6.08 6.31 -11.69
N PHE A 89 6.19 5.06 -12.20
CA PHE A 89 7.43 4.56 -12.78
C PHE A 89 7.85 5.25 -14.07
N ASN A 90 6.91 5.72 -14.90
CA ASN A 90 7.22 6.49 -16.12
C ASN A 90 7.74 7.91 -15.84
N HIS A 91 7.64 8.38 -14.59
CA HIS A 91 7.98 9.76 -14.22
C HIS A 91 9.28 9.87 -13.39
N ILE A 92 9.98 8.76 -13.16
CA ILE A 92 11.18 8.68 -12.33
C ILE A 92 12.27 7.85 -12.99
N ASN A 93 13.51 7.92 -12.50
CA ASN A 93 14.66 7.21 -13.08
C ASN A 93 14.87 5.80 -12.50
N ILE A 94 13.81 5.10 -12.10
CA ILE A 94 13.94 3.73 -11.60
C ILE A 94 14.40 2.77 -12.71
N ASN A 95 15.33 1.85 -12.40
CA ASN A 95 15.64 0.76 -13.31
C ASN A 95 14.45 -0.21 -13.36
N LYS A 96 13.92 -0.48 -14.55
CA LYS A 96 12.77 -1.36 -14.76
C LYS A 96 13.00 -2.80 -14.26
N GLU A 97 14.26 -3.27 -14.24
CA GLU A 97 14.63 -4.58 -13.68
C GLU A 97 14.45 -4.65 -12.15
N ASN A 98 14.40 -3.50 -11.48
CA ASN A 98 14.18 -3.39 -10.05
C ASN A 98 12.69 -3.19 -9.68
N VAL A 99 11.79 -3.21 -10.67
CA VAL A 99 10.35 -3.08 -10.46
C VAL A 99 9.72 -4.46 -10.48
N HIS A 100 9.15 -4.88 -9.35
CA HIS A 100 8.51 -6.19 -9.21
C HIS A 100 7.02 -6.01 -8.90
N ILE A 101 6.20 -6.58 -9.77
CA ILE A 101 4.74 -6.66 -9.64
C ILE A 101 4.38 -8.12 -9.88
N PRO A 102 3.47 -8.75 -9.12
CA PRO A 102 3.10 -10.14 -9.36
C PRO A 102 2.64 -10.37 -10.81
N ASN A 103 3.06 -11.46 -11.42
CA ASN A 103 2.67 -11.78 -12.79
C ASN A 103 1.25 -12.36 -12.83
N GLY A 104 0.26 -11.52 -13.08
CA GLY A 104 -1.14 -11.93 -13.19
C GLY A 104 -1.44 -12.90 -14.34
N MET A 105 -0.52 -13.06 -15.31
CA MET A 105 -0.64 -13.98 -16.46
C MET A 105 0.20 -15.24 -16.29
N ALA A 106 0.72 -15.53 -15.09
CA ALA A 106 1.50 -16.75 -14.84
C ALA A 106 0.68 -18.02 -15.12
N GLN A 107 1.27 -18.98 -15.83
CA GLN A 107 0.62 -20.26 -16.11
C GLN A 107 0.51 -21.12 -14.85
N ASP A 108 1.54 -21.10 -14.01
CA ASP A 108 1.58 -21.73 -12.69
C ASP A 108 1.54 -20.64 -11.63
N ILE A 109 0.34 -20.32 -11.19
CA ILE A 109 0.08 -19.23 -10.27
C ILE A 109 0.62 -19.51 -8.86
N ASP A 110 0.61 -20.76 -8.43
CA ASP A 110 1.10 -21.15 -7.11
C ASP A 110 2.63 -21.02 -7.07
N ASN A 111 3.31 -21.42 -8.16
CA ASN A 111 4.75 -21.20 -8.30
C ASN A 111 5.10 -19.70 -8.40
N GLU A 112 4.29 -18.89 -9.05
CA GLU A 112 4.46 -17.43 -9.08
C GLU A 112 4.41 -16.83 -7.68
N CYS A 113 3.41 -17.22 -6.86
CA CYS A 113 3.31 -16.78 -5.47
C CYS A 113 4.55 -17.11 -4.64
N LEU A 114 5.04 -18.35 -4.77
CA LEU A 114 6.26 -18.80 -4.08
C LEU A 114 7.51 -18.07 -4.60
N HIS A 115 7.58 -17.83 -5.91
CA HIS A 115 8.68 -17.10 -6.53
C HIS A 115 8.71 -15.65 -6.06
N TYR A 116 7.55 -15.01 -5.98
CA TYR A 116 7.43 -13.63 -5.53
C TYR A 116 7.93 -13.44 -4.09
N ASP A 117 7.50 -14.32 -3.16
CA ASP A 117 8.01 -14.31 -1.79
C ASP A 117 9.54 -14.54 -1.71
N LYS A 118 10.07 -15.44 -2.54
CA LYS A 118 11.53 -15.67 -2.63
C LYS A 118 12.28 -14.44 -3.14
N MET A 119 11.74 -13.71 -4.12
CA MET A 119 12.36 -12.48 -4.61
C MET A 119 12.44 -11.42 -3.49
N ILE A 120 11.37 -11.28 -2.70
CA ILE A 120 11.34 -10.39 -1.53
C ILE A 120 12.40 -10.80 -0.51
N ASP A 121 12.46 -12.07 -0.14
CA ASP A 121 13.44 -12.59 0.83
C ASP A 121 14.89 -12.41 0.32
N ASN A 122 15.15 -12.64 -0.97
CA ASN A 122 16.47 -12.44 -1.60
C ASN A 122 16.90 -10.98 -1.67
N SER A 123 15.96 -10.03 -1.67
CA SER A 123 16.25 -8.58 -1.63
C SER A 123 16.58 -8.06 -0.22
N SER A 124 16.74 -8.94 0.78
CA SER A 124 16.89 -8.63 2.21
C SER A 124 15.61 -8.06 2.85
N GLY A 125 14.49 -8.36 2.27
CA GLY A 125 13.15 -7.93 2.70
C GLY A 125 12.84 -6.46 2.40
N ILE A 126 11.61 -6.07 2.63
CA ILE A 126 11.10 -4.72 2.38
C ILE A 126 11.50 -3.78 3.52
N ASP A 127 12.14 -2.64 3.19
CA ASP A 127 12.54 -1.64 4.18
C ASP A 127 11.34 -0.83 4.68
N ILE A 128 10.41 -0.46 3.78
CA ILE A 128 9.18 0.22 4.12
C ILE A 128 8.06 -0.23 3.19
N GLN A 129 6.98 -0.74 3.76
CA GLN A 129 5.76 -1.17 3.05
C GLN A 129 4.67 -0.11 3.17
N VAL A 130 4.25 0.41 2.04
CA VAL A 130 3.07 1.29 1.95
C VAL A 130 1.81 0.42 1.88
N LEU A 131 0.83 0.75 2.69
CA LEU A 131 -0.49 0.12 2.70
C LEU A 131 -1.60 1.17 2.54
N GLY A 132 -2.63 0.82 1.78
CA GLY A 132 -3.97 1.36 1.98
C GLY A 132 -4.75 0.50 2.96
N ILE A 133 -6.01 0.85 3.22
CA ILE A 133 -6.93 0.04 4.02
C ILE A 133 -8.32 0.03 3.38
N GLY A 134 -8.93 -1.15 3.33
CA GLY A 134 -10.32 -1.31 2.93
C GLY A 134 -11.32 -0.81 3.99
N ASN A 135 -12.58 -0.64 3.63
CA ASN A 135 -13.62 -0.26 4.59
C ASN A 135 -13.87 -1.36 5.64
N ASN A 136 -13.61 -2.61 5.30
CA ASN A 136 -13.66 -3.79 6.17
C ASN A 136 -12.30 -4.14 6.80
N ALA A 137 -11.37 -3.19 6.78
CA ALA A 137 -10.02 -3.30 7.35
C ALA A 137 -9.09 -4.30 6.61
N HIS A 138 -9.37 -4.69 5.36
CA HIS A 138 -8.42 -5.45 4.57
C HIS A 138 -7.17 -4.63 4.22
N ILE A 139 -6.03 -5.30 4.08
CA ILE A 139 -4.75 -4.75 3.61
C ILE A 139 -4.24 -5.63 2.45
N GLY A 140 -3.83 -4.99 1.31
CA GLY A 140 -3.76 -5.70 0.04
C GLY A 140 -5.13 -6.27 -0.29
N PHE A 141 -5.19 -7.49 -0.84
CA PHE A 141 -6.45 -8.24 -0.97
C PHE A 141 -6.65 -9.28 0.15
N ASN A 142 -6.05 -9.08 1.33
CA ASN A 142 -6.32 -9.92 2.49
C ASN A 142 -7.65 -9.49 3.13
N GLU A 143 -8.75 -10.07 2.64
CA GLU A 143 -10.10 -9.85 3.14
C GLU A 143 -10.33 -10.51 4.52
N PRO A 144 -11.36 -10.08 5.30
CA PRO A 144 -11.76 -10.74 6.53
C PRO A 144 -11.95 -12.25 6.35
N THR A 145 -11.30 -13.04 7.18
CA THR A 145 -11.28 -14.52 7.10
C THR A 145 -10.98 -15.11 8.47
N ILE A 146 -10.85 -16.45 8.55
CA ILE A 146 -10.58 -17.17 9.80
C ILE A 146 -9.09 -17.34 10.12
N ASN A 147 -8.20 -17.06 9.17
CA ASN A 147 -6.75 -17.21 9.33
C ASN A 147 -5.99 -16.05 8.71
N PHE A 148 -4.88 -15.66 9.32
CA PHE A 148 -3.89 -14.81 8.66
C PHE A 148 -3.08 -15.60 7.64
N ASN A 149 -3.08 -15.18 6.38
CA ASN A 149 -2.29 -15.79 5.32
C ASN A 149 -0.81 -15.43 5.48
N LYS A 150 0.08 -16.42 5.42
CA LYS A 150 1.52 -16.21 5.66
C LYS A 150 2.22 -15.59 4.45
N GLY A 151 2.07 -16.20 3.29
CA GLY A 151 2.78 -15.84 2.06
C GLY A 151 1.88 -15.25 0.99
N THR A 152 2.48 -14.86 -0.11
CA THR A 152 1.77 -14.45 -1.32
C THR A 152 0.87 -15.59 -1.80
N HIS A 153 -0.36 -15.27 -2.16
CA HIS A 153 -1.38 -16.27 -2.50
C HIS A 153 -2.42 -15.71 -3.47
N VAL A 154 -3.17 -16.61 -4.06
CA VAL A 154 -4.33 -16.24 -4.89
C VAL A 154 -5.54 -16.06 -3.99
N VAL A 155 -6.27 -14.98 -4.21
CA VAL A 155 -7.53 -14.70 -3.52
C VAL A 155 -8.66 -14.59 -4.53
N THR A 156 -9.84 -15.10 -4.15
CA THR A 156 -11.09 -14.78 -4.85
C THR A 156 -11.62 -13.46 -4.29
N LEU A 157 -11.84 -12.50 -5.18
CA LEU A 157 -12.31 -11.17 -4.77
C LEU A 157 -13.79 -11.21 -4.35
N ASP A 158 -14.07 -10.63 -3.22
CA ASP A 158 -15.44 -10.47 -2.75
C ASP A 158 -16.27 -9.61 -3.72
N GLU A 159 -17.58 -9.87 -3.78
CA GLU A 159 -18.49 -9.12 -4.64
C GLU A 159 -18.49 -7.62 -4.30
N SER A 160 -18.36 -7.27 -3.01
CA SER A 160 -18.24 -5.89 -2.54
C SER A 160 -16.98 -5.20 -3.09
N THR A 161 -15.85 -5.89 -3.09
CA THR A 161 -14.57 -5.42 -3.64
C THR A 161 -14.66 -5.29 -5.16
N ARG A 162 -15.25 -6.28 -5.85
CA ARG A 162 -15.50 -6.19 -7.29
C ARG A 162 -16.41 -5.03 -7.66
N LYS A 163 -17.50 -4.82 -6.93
CA LYS A 163 -18.42 -3.66 -7.12
C LYS A 163 -17.69 -2.33 -6.89
N ALA A 164 -16.86 -2.23 -5.86
CA ALA A 164 -16.08 -1.02 -5.60
C ALA A 164 -15.07 -0.72 -6.72
N ASN A 165 -14.52 -1.75 -7.37
CA ASN A 165 -13.57 -1.63 -8.47
C ASN A 165 -14.25 -1.51 -9.85
N ALA A 166 -15.55 -1.86 -9.97
CA ALA A 166 -16.29 -1.80 -11.24
C ALA A 166 -16.32 -0.39 -11.87
N ARG A 167 -16.16 0.66 -11.06
CA ARG A 167 -16.04 2.05 -11.54
C ARG A 167 -14.84 2.29 -12.49
N PHE A 168 -13.88 1.39 -12.52
CA PHE A 168 -12.71 1.45 -13.37
C PHE A 168 -12.85 0.59 -14.64
N PHE A 169 -13.86 -0.27 -14.73
CA PHE A 169 -14.13 -1.20 -15.84
C PHE A 169 -15.40 -0.78 -16.57
N SER A 170 -15.61 -1.29 -17.79
CA SER A 170 -16.82 -1.02 -18.57
C SER A 170 -18.04 -1.72 -17.97
N SER A 171 -17.86 -2.84 -17.28
CA SER A 171 -18.92 -3.58 -16.59
C SER A 171 -18.36 -4.38 -15.40
N LEU A 172 -19.25 -4.86 -14.52
CA LEU A 172 -18.86 -5.71 -13.37
C LEU A 172 -18.28 -7.06 -13.82
N GLU A 173 -18.72 -7.57 -14.95
CA GLU A 173 -18.28 -8.85 -15.53
C GLU A 173 -16.82 -8.78 -15.98
N GLU A 174 -16.34 -7.62 -16.40
CA GLU A 174 -14.96 -7.39 -16.79
C GLU A 174 -14.00 -7.27 -15.58
N VAL A 175 -14.53 -7.02 -14.39
CA VAL A 175 -13.70 -7.01 -13.17
C VAL A 175 -13.20 -8.42 -12.89
N PRO A 176 -11.87 -8.66 -12.81
CA PRO A 176 -11.33 -9.98 -12.51
C PRO A 176 -11.93 -10.55 -11.22
N THR A 177 -12.12 -11.87 -11.20
CA THR A 177 -12.67 -12.58 -10.04
C THR A 177 -11.60 -13.00 -9.04
N LYS A 178 -10.32 -12.96 -9.45
CA LYS A 178 -9.18 -13.38 -8.64
C LYS A 178 -8.06 -12.35 -8.72
N ALA A 179 -7.21 -12.33 -7.69
CA ALA A 179 -5.98 -11.56 -7.65
C ALA A 179 -4.87 -12.38 -6.98
N ILE A 180 -3.62 -12.00 -7.24
CA ILE A 180 -2.45 -12.42 -6.46
C ILE A 180 -2.21 -11.31 -5.44
N THR A 181 -2.01 -11.65 -4.18
CA THR A 181 -1.72 -10.67 -3.14
C THR A 181 -0.67 -11.18 -2.15
N MET A 182 0.20 -10.27 -1.70
CA MET A 182 1.07 -10.56 -0.55
C MET A 182 0.21 -10.90 0.66
N GLY A 183 0.54 -12.01 1.33
CA GLY A 183 -0.13 -12.37 2.57
C GLY A 183 0.20 -11.42 3.72
N THR A 184 -0.66 -11.39 4.73
CA THR A 184 -0.43 -10.58 5.94
C THR A 184 0.91 -10.90 6.60
N GLY A 185 1.39 -12.16 6.52
CA GLY A 185 2.69 -12.55 7.03
C GLY A 185 3.86 -11.98 6.23
N SER A 186 3.77 -11.92 4.87
CA SER A 186 4.78 -11.26 4.03
C SER A 186 4.81 -9.76 4.29
N ILE A 187 3.65 -9.12 4.42
CA ILE A 187 3.53 -7.70 4.80
C ILE A 187 4.19 -7.47 6.17
N PHE A 188 3.88 -8.32 7.15
CA PHE A 188 4.37 -8.21 8.52
C PHE A 188 5.89 -8.35 8.67
N LYS A 189 6.57 -9.02 7.74
CA LYS A 189 8.04 -9.12 7.71
C LYS A 189 8.74 -7.83 7.30
N SER A 190 8.03 -6.83 6.75
CA SER A 190 8.61 -5.54 6.37
C SER A 190 9.20 -4.85 7.60
N LYS A 191 10.34 -4.13 7.44
CA LYS A 191 11.01 -3.47 8.58
C LYS A 191 10.19 -2.31 9.14
N LYS A 192 9.46 -1.61 8.28
CA LYS A 192 8.54 -0.52 8.63
C LYS A 192 7.27 -0.63 7.78
N ILE A 193 6.14 -0.29 8.37
CA ILE A 193 4.85 -0.21 7.68
C ILE A 193 4.34 1.21 7.72
N LEU A 194 3.89 1.71 6.58
CA LEU A 194 3.29 3.02 6.40
C LEU A 194 1.87 2.83 5.86
N LEU A 195 0.86 2.89 6.74
CA LEU A 195 -0.53 2.76 6.36
C LEU A 195 -1.15 4.15 6.14
N LEU A 196 -1.79 4.33 4.99
CA LEU A 196 -2.45 5.57 4.59
C LEU A 196 -3.96 5.38 4.56
N ALA A 197 -4.70 6.27 5.22
CA ALA A 197 -6.16 6.26 5.12
C ALA A 197 -6.73 7.69 5.08
N SER A 198 -7.69 7.89 4.18
CA SER A 198 -8.36 9.17 3.95
C SER A 198 -9.87 8.96 3.79
N GLY A 199 -10.66 9.82 4.43
CA GLY A 199 -12.10 9.84 4.35
C GLY A 199 -12.81 9.09 5.48
N LYS A 200 -14.01 9.56 5.79
CA LYS A 200 -14.81 9.10 6.94
C LYS A 200 -15.20 7.60 6.84
N ASN A 201 -15.32 7.07 5.61
CA ASN A 201 -15.61 5.65 5.38
C ASN A 201 -14.48 4.69 5.82
N LYS A 202 -13.31 5.24 6.21
CA LYS A 202 -12.19 4.47 6.78
C LYS A 202 -12.14 4.50 8.30
N ALA A 203 -12.93 5.37 8.95
CA ALA A 203 -12.83 5.60 10.39
C ALA A 203 -13.06 4.35 11.24
N GLU A 204 -14.04 3.51 10.89
CA GLU A 204 -14.32 2.27 11.61
C GLU A 204 -13.19 1.24 11.43
N ALA A 205 -12.70 1.08 10.20
CA ALA A 205 -11.57 0.21 9.90
C ALA A 205 -10.31 0.64 10.68
N ILE A 206 -10.03 1.94 10.74
CA ILE A 206 -8.90 2.49 11.51
C ILE A 206 -9.11 2.27 13.00
N TYR A 207 -10.30 2.54 13.55
CA TYR A 207 -10.61 2.27 14.96
C TYR A 207 -10.37 0.80 15.33
N ASN A 208 -10.89 -0.14 14.51
CA ASN A 208 -10.72 -1.56 14.71
C ASN A 208 -9.25 -2.01 14.56
N THR A 209 -8.48 -1.35 13.67
CA THR A 209 -7.04 -1.60 13.52
C THR A 209 -6.26 -1.23 14.79
N VAL A 210 -6.62 -0.11 15.42
CA VAL A 210 -5.88 0.46 16.56
C VAL A 210 -6.33 -0.15 17.89
N HIS A 211 -7.65 -0.26 18.11
CA HIS A 211 -8.25 -0.62 19.39
C HIS A 211 -8.97 -1.97 19.39
N GLY A 212 -9.24 -2.52 18.20
CA GLY A 212 -9.93 -3.80 18.10
C GLY A 212 -9.09 -4.99 18.56
N LYS A 213 -9.72 -6.15 18.69
CA LYS A 213 -8.99 -7.41 18.93
C LYS A 213 -8.15 -7.75 17.71
N VAL A 214 -6.97 -8.31 17.91
CA VAL A 214 -6.17 -8.86 16.82
C VAL A 214 -6.82 -10.16 16.35
N THR A 215 -7.39 -10.12 15.16
CA THR A 215 -8.15 -11.22 14.56
C THR A 215 -8.08 -11.16 13.04
N PRO A 216 -8.07 -12.30 12.33
CA PRO A 216 -8.14 -12.32 10.86
C PRO A 216 -9.44 -11.74 10.28
N GLU A 217 -10.50 -11.60 11.09
CA GLU A 217 -11.74 -10.90 10.72
C GLU A 217 -11.52 -9.38 10.56
N VAL A 218 -10.42 -8.87 11.10
CA VAL A 218 -9.93 -7.50 10.93
C VAL A 218 -8.45 -7.58 10.50
N PRO A 219 -8.16 -7.85 9.22
CA PRO A 219 -6.81 -8.20 8.76
C PRO A 219 -5.73 -7.20 9.14
N SER A 220 -6.04 -5.90 9.11
CA SER A 220 -5.13 -4.84 9.54
C SER A 220 -4.81 -4.84 11.04
N SER A 221 -5.60 -5.54 11.87
CA SER A 221 -5.36 -5.60 13.33
C SER A 221 -4.04 -6.28 13.70
N ILE A 222 -3.48 -7.14 12.83
CA ILE A 222 -2.16 -7.75 13.03
C ILE A 222 -1.06 -6.71 13.17
N LEU A 223 -1.25 -5.52 12.62
CA LEU A 223 -0.31 -4.41 12.70
C LEU A 223 -0.06 -3.93 14.13
N GLN A 224 -0.94 -4.24 15.07
CA GLN A 224 -0.74 -3.94 16.50
C GLN A 224 0.49 -4.65 17.07
N PHE A 225 0.88 -5.79 16.53
CA PHE A 225 2.07 -6.54 16.96
C PHE A 225 3.34 -6.19 16.19
N HIS A 226 3.23 -5.39 15.13
CA HIS A 226 4.40 -5.01 14.36
C HIS A 226 5.24 -3.94 15.08
N GLN A 227 6.57 -4.05 15.01
CA GLN A 227 7.49 -3.21 15.78
C GLN A 227 7.52 -1.73 15.32
N ASP A 228 7.34 -1.47 14.03
CA ASP A 228 7.45 -0.11 13.47
C ASP A 228 6.33 0.16 12.45
N VAL A 229 5.20 0.68 12.95
CA VAL A 229 4.02 1.04 12.15
C VAL A 229 3.74 2.52 12.31
N ILE A 230 3.57 3.20 11.18
CA ILE A 230 3.10 4.58 11.12
C ILE A 230 1.77 4.59 10.34
N LEU A 231 0.71 5.07 10.97
CA LEU A 231 -0.55 5.40 10.32
C LEU A 231 -0.54 6.90 9.99
N ILE A 232 -0.80 7.25 8.72
CA ILE A 232 -1.02 8.64 8.32
C ILE A 232 -2.46 8.76 7.88
N LEU A 233 -3.22 9.54 8.62
CA LEU A 233 -4.66 9.69 8.49
C LEU A 233 -4.99 11.15 8.18
N ASP A 234 -6.09 11.40 7.47
CA ASP A 234 -6.74 12.69 7.54
C ASP A 234 -7.72 12.74 8.74
N LYS A 235 -8.25 13.92 9.03
CA LYS A 235 -9.19 14.11 10.14
C LYS A 235 -10.43 13.25 10.03
N GLU A 236 -10.89 12.97 8.81
CA GLU A 236 -12.07 12.17 8.58
C GLU A 236 -11.81 10.68 8.86
N ALA A 237 -10.67 10.15 8.44
CA ALA A 237 -10.29 8.77 8.75
C ALA A 237 -9.99 8.56 10.25
N ALA A 238 -9.52 9.62 10.95
CA ALA A 238 -9.27 9.61 12.39
C ALA A 238 -10.51 9.89 13.25
N TYR A 239 -11.70 10.06 12.66
CA TYR A 239 -12.89 10.56 13.33
C TYR A 239 -13.30 9.80 14.60
N LEU A 240 -13.06 8.51 14.67
CA LEU A 240 -13.39 7.67 15.84
C LEU A 240 -12.25 7.52 16.84
N LEU A 241 -11.06 8.05 16.55
CA LEU A 241 -9.93 8.04 17.48
C LEU A 241 -10.04 9.17 18.49
N SER A 242 -9.54 8.94 19.72
CA SER A 242 -9.38 9.99 20.71
C SER A 242 -8.16 10.87 20.39
N LYS A 243 -8.12 12.08 20.95
CA LYS A 243 -6.96 12.98 20.77
C LYS A 243 -5.67 12.43 21.42
N ASP A 244 -5.79 11.52 22.35
CA ASP A 244 -4.65 10.88 23.01
C ASP A 244 -4.02 9.75 22.16
N ASP A 245 -4.71 9.31 21.11
CA ASP A 245 -4.24 8.23 20.23
C ASP A 245 -3.21 8.72 19.21
N TYR A 246 -3.13 10.03 18.92
CA TYR A 246 -2.37 10.52 17.76
C TYR A 246 -1.68 11.87 17.96
N GLU A 247 -0.66 12.08 17.11
CA GLU A 247 0.01 13.37 16.96
C GLU A 247 -0.62 14.19 15.83
N VAL A 248 -0.91 15.45 16.05
CA VAL A 248 -1.36 16.38 15.01
C VAL A 248 -0.16 17.04 14.34
N VAL A 249 -0.04 16.92 13.02
CA VAL A 249 0.96 17.70 12.28
C VAL A 249 0.44 19.11 12.11
N GLN A 250 1.04 20.05 12.83
CA GLN A 250 0.85 21.48 12.53
C GLN A 250 1.60 21.79 11.23
N GLU A 251 0.89 22.31 10.22
CA GLU A 251 1.57 22.92 9.08
C GLU A 251 2.38 24.09 9.59
N VAL A 252 3.69 24.06 9.33
CA VAL A 252 4.54 25.22 9.59
C VAL A 252 3.98 26.35 8.73
N SER A 253 3.37 27.35 9.40
CA SER A 253 2.88 28.57 8.75
C SER A 253 4.03 29.10 7.90
N LYS A 254 3.82 29.26 6.59
CA LYS A 254 4.79 29.95 5.76
C LYS A 254 4.98 31.33 6.40
N VAL A 255 6.14 31.56 7.01
CA VAL A 255 6.57 32.91 7.39
C VAL A 255 6.55 33.68 6.06
N LYS A 256 5.68 34.70 6.04
CA LYS A 256 5.53 35.62 4.91
C LYS A 256 6.78 36.45 4.72
#